data_bc916b67c72db959a1892828adfe9fd0
#
_entry.id   bc916b67c72db959a1892828adfe9fd0
#
_cell.length_a   1.000
_cell.length_b   1.000
_cell.length_c   1.000
_cell.angle_alpha   90.00
_cell.angle_beta   90.00
_cell.angle_gamma   90.00
#
_symmetry.space_group_name_H-M   'P 1'
#
loop_
_entity.id
_entity.type
_entity.pdbx_description
1 polymer ?
#
loop_
_entity_poly.entity_id
_entity_poly.type
_entity_poly.pdbx_seq_one_letter_code
_entity_poly.pdbx_strand_id
1 'polypeptide(L)'
;MVDFARLRQDRGSSLEKLHQELSKMEGGGSKTADDRLWYPTVDKAGNGYAVVRFLPAPGEEEVPFVRVFDHGFKGPSGLWYIENSLTTLGQKDPVTDFNSQLWNSTTDDNSPARKQARDQKRRLSFISNVYIITDSQNPENEGKVKIFKYGKKIFDKLNEAMNPQFADEKPMNPFDLWEGSNFKIKIRNVEGYRNYDKSEFRSEEHTSELQSRLHLV
;
A
#
# COMPACT_ATOMS: atom_id res chain seq x y z
N MET A 1 -0.40 37.14 -33.62
CA MET A 1 -1.75 37.72 -33.66
C MET A 1 -2.72 36.68 -33.10
N VAL A 2 -3.45 36.96 -32.03
CA VAL A 2 -4.40 36.00 -31.42
C VAL A 2 -5.64 35.95 -32.31
N ASP A 3 -6.01 34.77 -32.79
CA ASP A 3 -7.18 34.59 -33.64
C ASP A 3 -8.46 34.53 -32.79
N PHE A 4 -9.14 35.67 -32.70
CA PHE A 4 -10.38 35.81 -31.94
C PHE A 4 -11.57 35.01 -32.52
N ALA A 5 -11.53 34.64 -33.78
CA ALA A 5 -12.56 33.81 -34.40
C ALA A 5 -12.47 32.36 -33.86
N ARG A 6 -11.26 31.85 -33.72
CA ARG A 6 -10.97 30.51 -33.14
C ARG A 6 -11.34 30.45 -31.65
N LEU A 7 -11.07 31.51 -30.90
CA LEU A 7 -11.47 31.63 -29.49
C LEU A 7 -12.99 31.65 -29.28
N ARG A 8 -13.74 32.17 -30.24
CA ARG A 8 -15.21 32.16 -30.22
C ARG A 8 -15.79 30.76 -30.51
N GLN A 9 -15.16 29.99 -31.40
CA GLN A 9 -15.58 28.63 -31.74
C GLN A 9 -15.31 27.63 -30.60
N ASP A 10 -14.23 27.85 -29.85
CA ASP A 10 -13.83 26.99 -28.72
C ASP A 10 -14.61 27.26 -27.42
N ARG A 11 -15.46 28.32 -27.37
CA ARG A 11 -16.21 28.67 -26.15
C ARG A 11 -17.17 27.57 -25.66
N GLY A 12 -17.84 26.87 -26.60
CA GLY A 12 -18.76 25.78 -26.25
C GLY A 12 -18.04 24.59 -25.66
N SER A 13 -16.97 24.15 -26.30
CA SER A 13 -16.16 23.02 -25.83
C SER A 13 -15.38 23.34 -24.53
N SER A 14 -14.97 24.61 -24.34
CA SER A 14 -14.38 25.07 -23.07
C SER A 14 -15.38 25.04 -21.93
N LEU A 15 -16.63 25.46 -22.17
CA LEU A 15 -17.68 25.46 -21.15
C LEU A 15 -18.06 24.04 -20.74
N GLU A 16 -18.20 23.14 -21.70
CA GLU A 16 -18.45 21.70 -21.43
C GLU A 16 -17.32 21.04 -20.63
N LYS A 17 -16.07 21.31 -20.98
CA LYS A 17 -14.92 20.83 -20.22
C LYS A 17 -14.93 21.39 -18.79
N LEU A 18 -15.26 22.68 -18.62
CA LEU A 18 -15.36 23.32 -17.31
C LEU A 18 -16.50 22.71 -16.49
N HIS A 19 -17.66 22.44 -17.09
CA HIS A 19 -18.77 21.75 -16.43
C HIS A 19 -18.41 20.31 -16.04
N GLN A 20 -17.69 19.60 -16.88
CA GLN A 20 -17.18 18.26 -16.53
C GLN A 20 -16.20 18.29 -15.37
N GLU A 21 -15.29 19.25 -15.33
CA GLU A 21 -14.35 19.40 -14.20
C GLU A 21 -15.04 19.86 -12.93
N LEU A 22 -16.01 20.80 -13.01
CA LEU A 22 -16.82 21.22 -11.88
C LEU A 22 -17.68 20.07 -11.33
N SER A 23 -18.30 19.27 -12.17
CA SER A 23 -19.07 18.11 -11.73
C SER A 23 -18.19 17.01 -11.09
N LYS A 24 -16.93 16.88 -11.51
CA LYS A 24 -15.95 16.02 -10.82
C LYS A 24 -15.56 16.58 -9.45
N MET A 25 -15.53 17.91 -9.30
CA MET A 25 -15.23 18.57 -8.03
C MET A 25 -16.42 18.59 -7.09
N GLU A 26 -17.66 18.77 -7.60
CA GLU A 26 -18.91 18.79 -6.83
C GLU A 26 -19.42 17.40 -6.47
N GLY A 27 -19.18 16.42 -7.32
CA GLY A 27 -19.32 15.02 -6.95
C GLY A 27 -18.23 14.74 -5.93
N GLY A 28 -18.56 14.87 -4.63
CA GLY A 28 -17.69 14.42 -3.54
C GLY A 28 -17.28 12.99 -3.85
N GLY A 29 -16.08 12.86 -4.43
CA GLY A 29 -15.68 11.72 -5.23
C GLY A 29 -15.96 10.43 -4.51
N SER A 30 -16.89 9.66 -5.02
CA SER A 30 -16.70 8.22 -5.02
C SER A 30 -15.29 8.02 -5.55
N LYS A 31 -14.32 7.78 -4.65
CA LYS A 31 -12.97 7.40 -5.04
C LYS A 31 -13.18 6.16 -5.90
N THR A 32 -13.18 6.33 -7.21
CA THR A 32 -13.10 5.19 -8.12
C THR A 32 -11.90 4.41 -7.63
N ALA A 33 -12.16 3.21 -7.14
CA ALA A 33 -11.12 2.38 -6.58
C ALA A 33 -10.02 2.28 -7.64
N ASP A 34 -8.81 2.71 -7.30
CA ASP A 34 -7.68 2.64 -8.22
C ASP A 34 -7.46 1.15 -8.56
N ASP A 35 -7.77 0.76 -9.78
CA ASP A 35 -7.70 -0.62 -10.26
C ASP A 35 -6.28 -1.17 -10.28
N ARG A 36 -5.28 -0.30 -10.19
CA ARG A 36 -3.88 -0.68 -10.02
C ARG A 36 -3.57 -1.21 -8.63
N LEU A 37 -4.32 -0.74 -7.61
CA LEU A 37 -4.16 -1.19 -6.24
C LEU A 37 -4.77 -2.58 -6.05
N TRP A 38 -4.01 -3.45 -5.41
CA TRP A 38 -4.46 -4.78 -5.05
C TRP A 38 -4.35 -5.01 -3.54
N TYR A 39 -5.36 -5.65 -2.99
CA TYR A 39 -5.39 -6.10 -1.60
C TYR A 39 -5.89 -7.54 -1.60
N PRO A 40 -5.18 -8.46 -0.91
CA PRO A 40 -5.68 -9.81 -0.78
C PRO A 40 -7.01 -9.80 -0.02
N THR A 41 -8.02 -10.43 -0.61
CA THR A 41 -9.35 -10.59 -0.01
C THR A 41 -9.37 -11.77 0.93
N VAL A 42 -10.38 -11.82 1.79
CA VAL A 42 -10.58 -12.88 2.76
C VAL A 42 -11.97 -13.48 2.60
N ASP A 43 -12.10 -14.75 2.94
CA ASP A 43 -13.37 -15.45 2.99
C ASP A 43 -14.25 -14.97 4.17
N LYS A 44 -15.44 -15.58 4.33
CA LYS A 44 -16.38 -15.24 5.42
C LYS A 44 -15.82 -15.51 6.82
N ALA A 45 -14.82 -16.40 6.94
CA ALA A 45 -14.15 -16.70 8.21
C ALA A 45 -12.99 -15.74 8.50
N GLY A 46 -12.66 -14.84 7.56
CA GLY A 46 -11.57 -13.90 7.68
C GLY A 46 -10.20 -14.47 7.28
N ASN A 47 -10.17 -15.62 6.57
CA ASN A 47 -8.95 -16.22 6.06
C ASN A 47 -8.73 -15.85 4.59
N GLY A 48 -7.48 -15.64 4.20
CA GLY A 48 -7.10 -15.33 2.83
C GLY A 48 -5.77 -15.96 2.46
N TYR A 49 -5.64 -16.28 1.18
CA TYR A 49 -4.42 -16.84 0.60
C TYR A 49 -4.15 -16.24 -0.76
N ALA A 50 -2.92 -15.78 -0.95
CA ALA A 50 -2.42 -15.35 -2.24
C ALA A 50 -0.93 -15.67 -2.35
N VAL A 51 -0.45 -15.79 -3.58
CA VAL A 51 0.97 -15.93 -3.88
C VAL A 51 1.37 -14.81 -4.81
N VAL A 52 2.38 -14.06 -4.43
CA VAL A 52 2.89 -12.93 -5.21
C VAL A 52 4.39 -13.03 -5.42
N ARG A 53 4.88 -12.40 -6.47
CA ARG A 53 6.29 -12.11 -6.69
C ARG A 53 6.50 -10.61 -6.53
N PHE A 54 7.35 -10.19 -5.60
CA PHE A 54 7.80 -8.82 -5.54
C PHE A 54 8.67 -8.49 -6.75
N LEU A 55 8.50 -7.30 -7.30
CA LEU A 55 9.20 -6.88 -8.53
C LEU A 55 10.29 -5.86 -8.20
N PRO A 56 11.35 -5.79 -9.02
CA PRO A 56 12.37 -4.75 -8.87
C PRO A 56 11.81 -3.35 -9.06
N ALA A 57 12.62 -2.36 -8.74
CA ALA A 57 12.29 -0.97 -9.00
C ALA A 57 12.05 -0.72 -10.50
N PRO A 58 11.02 0.05 -10.89
CA PRO A 58 10.76 0.36 -12.28
C PRO A 58 11.72 1.42 -12.80
N GLY A 59 12.15 1.27 -14.05
CA GLY A 59 12.96 2.28 -14.75
C GLY A 59 14.31 2.56 -14.09
N GLU A 60 14.56 3.83 -13.76
CA GLU A 60 15.80 4.30 -13.16
C GLU A 60 15.73 4.41 -11.62
N GLU A 61 14.63 3.96 -11.00
CA GLU A 61 14.50 3.97 -9.56
C GLU A 61 15.41 2.93 -8.89
N GLU A 62 16.04 3.31 -7.78
CA GLU A 62 16.98 2.43 -7.07
C GLU A 62 16.28 1.52 -6.04
N VAL A 63 15.13 1.95 -5.51
CA VAL A 63 14.45 1.27 -4.40
C VAL A 63 13.11 0.70 -4.84
N PRO A 64 12.89 -0.63 -4.68
CA PRO A 64 11.67 -1.30 -5.16
C PRO A 64 10.44 -1.12 -4.26
N PHE A 65 10.52 -0.27 -3.25
CA PHE A 65 9.39 0.03 -2.37
C PHE A 65 9.38 1.49 -1.95
N VAL A 66 8.18 1.99 -1.65
CA VAL A 66 7.98 3.32 -1.08
C VAL A 66 7.45 3.17 0.35
N ARG A 67 8.05 3.91 1.29
CA ARG A 67 7.57 4.00 2.66
C ARG A 67 6.59 5.15 2.80
N VAL A 68 5.38 4.87 3.28
CA VAL A 68 4.30 5.85 3.42
C VAL A 68 3.80 5.90 4.86
N PHE A 69 3.66 7.09 5.39
CA PHE A 69 2.95 7.33 6.65
C PHE A 69 1.56 7.91 6.34
N ASP A 70 0.54 7.40 7.00
CA ASP A 70 -0.83 7.91 6.90
C ASP A 70 -1.48 8.03 8.28
N HIS A 71 -2.47 8.89 8.37
CA HIS A 71 -3.39 9.01 9.51
C HIS A 71 -4.71 8.34 9.19
N GLY A 72 -5.35 7.75 10.19
CA GLY A 72 -6.66 7.15 10.05
C GLY A 72 -7.31 7.00 11.41
N PHE A 73 -8.07 8.03 11.81
CA PHE A 73 -8.77 8.07 13.09
C PHE A 73 -10.10 8.81 12.97
N LYS A 74 -10.96 8.67 13.96
CA LYS A 74 -12.20 9.44 14.06
C LYS A 74 -11.96 10.75 14.79
N GLY A 75 -12.41 11.85 14.18
CA GLY A 75 -12.42 13.16 14.82
C GLY A 75 -13.55 13.28 15.86
N PRO A 76 -13.64 14.42 16.59
CA PRO A 76 -14.67 14.67 17.58
C PRO A 76 -16.11 14.60 17.04
N SER A 77 -16.28 14.90 15.76
CA SER A 77 -17.56 14.79 15.04
C SER A 77 -17.97 13.35 14.70
N GLY A 78 -17.12 12.34 14.99
CA GLY A 78 -17.33 10.95 14.62
C GLY A 78 -16.97 10.63 13.15
N LEU A 79 -16.59 11.63 12.37
CA LEU A 79 -16.13 11.46 10.98
C LEU A 79 -14.68 10.94 10.95
N TRP A 80 -14.38 10.12 9.94
CA TRP A 80 -13.03 9.65 9.71
C TRP A 80 -12.15 10.75 9.10
N TYR A 81 -10.97 10.93 9.68
CA TYR A 81 -9.86 11.64 9.07
C TYR A 81 -8.88 10.61 8.51
N ILE A 82 -8.76 10.54 7.19
CA ILE A 82 -7.87 9.59 6.49
C ILE A 82 -7.06 10.39 5.48
N GLU A 83 -5.78 10.66 5.83
CA GLU A 83 -4.90 11.47 5.00
C GLU A 83 -3.45 10.97 5.09
N ASN A 84 -2.68 11.21 4.04
CA ASN A 84 -1.24 10.97 4.07
C ASN A 84 -0.55 11.96 5.01
N SER A 85 0.37 11.46 5.82
CA SER A 85 1.17 12.30 6.70
C SER A 85 2.31 12.95 5.93
N LEU A 86 2.53 14.24 6.15
CA LEU A 86 3.63 15.02 5.57
C LEU A 86 5.01 14.46 5.95
N THR A 87 5.10 13.68 7.03
CA THR A 87 6.34 12.99 7.41
C THR A 87 6.79 11.97 6.37
N THR A 88 5.93 11.53 5.46
CA THR A 88 6.32 10.73 4.29
C THR A 88 7.33 11.48 3.41
N LEU A 89 7.19 12.78 3.30
CA LEU A 89 8.07 13.68 2.54
C LEU A 89 9.17 14.32 3.39
N GLY A 90 9.36 13.86 4.64
CA GLY A 90 10.31 14.45 5.59
C GLY A 90 9.89 15.83 6.12
N GLN A 91 8.64 16.25 5.89
CA GLN A 91 8.12 17.54 6.34
C GLN A 91 7.44 17.45 7.69
N LYS A 92 7.30 18.60 8.37
CA LYS A 92 6.53 18.69 9.61
C LYS A 92 5.06 18.40 9.36
N ASP A 93 4.48 17.59 10.24
CA ASP A 93 3.09 17.17 10.18
C ASP A 93 2.35 17.67 11.43
N PRO A 94 1.35 18.55 11.29
CA PRO A 94 0.67 19.14 12.43
C PRO A 94 -0.01 18.11 13.37
N VAL A 95 -0.56 17.03 12.81
CA VAL A 95 -1.19 15.96 13.59
C VAL A 95 -0.14 15.18 14.39
N THR A 96 1.00 14.89 13.77
CA THR A 96 2.13 14.21 14.46
C THR A 96 2.69 15.10 15.57
N ASP A 97 2.86 16.40 15.35
CA ASP A 97 3.35 17.35 16.34
C ASP A 97 2.37 17.46 17.52
N PHE A 98 1.08 17.59 17.24
CA PHE A 98 0.03 17.62 18.25
C PHE A 98 0.00 16.33 19.10
N ASN A 99 0.08 15.17 18.46
CA ASN A 99 0.14 13.88 19.14
C ASN A 99 1.38 13.75 20.04
N SER A 100 2.52 14.30 19.61
CA SER A 100 3.73 14.33 20.42
C SER A 100 3.57 15.20 21.66
N GLN A 101 2.89 16.35 21.54
CA GLN A 101 2.54 17.20 22.67
C GLN A 101 1.60 16.49 23.66
N LEU A 102 0.55 15.84 23.16
CA LEU A 102 -0.36 15.04 24.00
C LEU A 102 0.37 13.91 24.73
N TRP A 103 1.23 13.21 24.03
CA TRP A 103 2.02 12.12 24.62
C TRP A 103 2.94 12.61 25.76
N ASN A 104 3.59 13.75 25.55
CA ASN A 104 4.54 14.34 26.50
C ASN A 104 3.88 15.13 27.64
N SER A 105 2.57 15.44 27.54
CA SER A 105 1.84 16.22 28.55
C SER A 105 1.64 15.46 29.87
N THR A 106 1.81 14.15 29.88
CA THR A 106 1.61 13.29 31.04
C THR A 106 2.44 12.02 30.96
N THR A 107 2.78 11.45 32.09
CA THR A 107 3.45 10.14 32.20
C THR A 107 2.47 8.98 32.44
N ASP A 108 1.20 9.30 32.74
CA ASP A 108 0.16 8.28 32.96
C ASP A 108 -0.33 7.69 31.64
N ASP A 109 -0.02 6.42 31.40
CA ASP A 109 -0.39 5.68 30.20
C ASP A 109 -1.90 5.51 30.01
N ASN A 110 -2.68 5.61 31.07
CA ASN A 110 -4.14 5.48 31.04
C ASN A 110 -4.85 6.83 30.89
N SER A 111 -4.11 7.93 30.86
CA SER A 111 -4.67 9.28 30.71
C SER A 111 -5.41 9.43 29.37
N PRO A 112 -6.47 10.25 29.32
CA PRO A 112 -7.17 10.57 28.06
C PRO A 112 -6.22 11.11 26.99
N ALA A 113 -5.24 11.91 27.35
CA ALA A 113 -4.26 12.49 26.43
C ALA A 113 -3.42 11.41 25.72
N ARG A 114 -2.86 10.45 26.48
CA ARG A 114 -2.09 9.36 25.89
C ARG A 114 -2.96 8.39 25.09
N LYS A 115 -4.20 8.15 25.52
CA LYS A 115 -5.15 7.35 24.76
C LYS A 115 -5.44 8.00 23.40
N GLN A 116 -5.75 9.30 23.39
CA GLN A 116 -5.96 10.04 22.15
C GLN A 116 -4.72 10.01 21.24
N ALA A 117 -3.52 10.22 21.78
CA ALA A 117 -2.29 10.18 21.02
C ALA A 117 -2.05 8.79 20.38
N ARG A 118 -2.39 7.69 21.07
CA ARG A 118 -2.34 6.33 20.51
C ARG A 118 -3.34 6.12 19.39
N ASP A 119 -4.58 6.56 19.57
CA ASP A 119 -5.65 6.40 18.59
C ASP A 119 -5.38 7.20 17.30
N GLN A 120 -4.71 8.35 17.43
CA GLN A 120 -4.35 9.23 16.31
C GLN A 120 -2.94 8.99 15.75
N LYS A 121 -2.23 7.99 16.27
CA LYS A 121 -0.86 7.68 15.82
C LYS A 121 -0.84 7.38 14.33
N ARG A 122 0.10 8.02 13.61
CA ARG A 122 0.33 7.72 12.20
C ARG A 122 0.68 6.24 12.00
N ARG A 123 0.18 5.67 10.91
CA ARG A 123 0.43 4.29 10.50
C ARG A 123 1.57 4.27 9.49
N LEU A 124 2.40 3.25 9.56
CA LEU A 124 3.46 2.98 8.61
C LEU A 124 3.02 1.88 7.66
N SER A 125 3.11 2.15 6.37
CA SER A 125 2.87 1.20 5.28
C SER A 125 4.01 1.27 4.26
N PHE A 126 4.13 0.21 3.50
CA PHE A 126 5.04 0.10 2.37
C PHE A 126 4.23 -0.20 1.11
N ILE A 127 4.74 0.24 -0.03
CA ILE A 127 4.10 0.06 -1.34
C ILE A 127 5.15 -0.51 -2.28
N SER A 128 4.83 -1.60 -2.95
CA SER A 128 5.68 -2.23 -3.98
C SER A 128 4.84 -2.70 -5.15
N ASN A 129 5.48 -2.84 -6.30
CA ASN A 129 4.90 -3.58 -7.42
C ASN A 129 5.02 -5.08 -7.15
N VAL A 130 3.95 -5.81 -7.43
CA VAL A 130 3.90 -7.27 -7.31
C VAL A 130 3.27 -7.87 -8.55
N TYR A 131 3.78 -9.04 -8.96
CA TYR A 131 3.10 -9.91 -9.92
C TYR A 131 2.27 -10.93 -9.13
N ILE A 132 0.99 -11.04 -9.46
CA ILE A 132 0.06 -11.93 -8.77
C ILE A 132 0.12 -13.29 -9.44
N ILE A 133 0.57 -14.30 -8.70
CA ILE A 133 0.68 -15.68 -9.18
C ILE A 133 -0.60 -16.44 -8.86
N THR A 134 -1.11 -16.26 -7.64
CA THR A 134 -2.37 -16.88 -7.19
C THR A 134 -3.14 -15.89 -6.32
N ASP A 135 -4.43 -15.73 -6.60
CA ASP A 135 -5.36 -14.99 -5.76
C ASP A 135 -6.60 -15.86 -5.54
N SER A 136 -6.68 -16.54 -4.41
CA SER A 136 -7.71 -17.57 -4.16
C SER A 136 -9.13 -17.04 -4.15
N GLN A 137 -9.33 -15.75 -3.90
CA GLN A 137 -10.66 -15.13 -3.85
C GLN A 137 -11.01 -14.38 -5.14
N ASN A 138 -10.01 -13.90 -5.88
CA ASN A 138 -10.20 -13.15 -7.13
C ASN A 138 -9.20 -13.64 -8.19
N PRO A 139 -9.44 -14.82 -8.80
CA PRO A 139 -8.53 -15.39 -9.80
C PRO A 139 -8.30 -14.50 -11.03
N GLU A 140 -9.19 -13.54 -11.27
CA GLU A 140 -9.04 -12.54 -12.36
C GLU A 140 -7.84 -11.61 -12.19
N ASN A 141 -7.26 -11.54 -10.99
CA ASN A 141 -6.03 -10.79 -10.73
C ASN A 141 -4.76 -11.57 -11.12
N GLU A 142 -4.85 -12.89 -11.26
CA GLU A 142 -3.70 -13.73 -11.58
C GLU A 142 -3.08 -13.35 -12.91
N GLY A 143 -1.76 -13.38 -12.98
CA GLY A 143 -1.02 -12.97 -14.17
C GLY A 143 -0.88 -11.46 -14.37
N LYS A 144 -1.36 -10.63 -13.44
CA LYS A 144 -1.28 -9.17 -13.54
C LYS A 144 -0.24 -8.58 -12.60
N VAL A 145 0.36 -7.48 -13.04
CA VAL A 145 1.17 -6.62 -12.18
C VAL A 145 0.25 -5.62 -11.47
N LYS A 146 0.37 -5.53 -10.17
CA LYS A 146 -0.45 -4.67 -9.33
C LYS A 146 0.42 -3.95 -8.28
N ILE A 147 -0.12 -2.86 -7.74
CA ILE A 147 0.47 -2.12 -6.63
C ILE A 147 -0.07 -2.72 -5.33
N PHE A 148 0.83 -3.20 -4.48
CA PHE A 148 0.48 -3.79 -3.18
C PHE A 148 0.93 -2.87 -2.04
N LYS A 149 -0.04 -2.41 -1.23
CA LYS A 149 0.23 -1.69 0.02
C LYS A 149 0.16 -2.67 1.19
N TYR A 150 1.25 -2.77 1.96
CA TYR A 150 1.39 -3.72 3.05
C TYR A 150 1.99 -3.06 4.31
N GLY A 151 1.76 -3.69 5.45
CA GLY A 151 2.22 -3.20 6.74
C GLY A 151 3.60 -3.76 7.14
N LYS A 152 4.05 -3.30 8.32
CA LYS A 152 5.36 -3.65 8.90
C LYS A 152 5.61 -5.17 8.97
N LYS A 153 4.61 -5.99 9.32
CA LYS A 153 4.78 -7.45 9.46
C LYS A 153 5.25 -8.13 8.17
N ILE A 154 4.74 -7.71 7.02
CA ILE A 154 5.20 -8.23 5.72
C ILE A 154 6.59 -7.66 5.42
N PHE A 155 6.80 -6.36 5.66
CA PHE A 155 8.11 -5.74 5.43
C PHE A 155 9.23 -6.38 6.28
N ASP A 156 8.94 -6.71 7.54
CA ASP A 156 9.91 -7.40 8.41
C ASP A 156 10.36 -8.74 7.83
N LYS A 157 9.44 -9.50 7.18
CA LYS A 157 9.79 -10.76 6.50
C LYS A 157 10.63 -10.54 5.24
N LEU A 158 10.37 -9.46 4.48
CA LEU A 158 11.22 -9.07 3.37
C LEU A 158 12.63 -8.70 3.85
N ASN A 159 12.72 -7.93 4.93
CA ASN A 159 13.99 -7.53 5.53
C ASN A 159 14.75 -8.71 6.13
N GLU A 160 14.07 -9.66 6.77
CA GLU A 160 14.64 -10.88 7.31
C GLU A 160 15.25 -11.76 6.19
N ALA A 161 14.56 -11.88 5.04
CA ALA A 161 15.10 -12.59 3.88
C ALA A 161 16.36 -11.93 3.30
N MET A 162 16.44 -10.60 3.32
CA MET A 162 17.65 -9.87 2.87
C MET A 162 18.78 -9.92 3.90
N ASN A 163 18.45 -9.94 5.19
CA ASN A 163 19.37 -9.90 6.31
C ASN A 163 19.02 -10.98 7.33
N PRO A 164 19.26 -12.26 7.02
CA PRO A 164 18.94 -13.36 7.91
C PRO A 164 19.71 -13.27 9.22
N GLN A 165 19.09 -13.72 10.31
CA GLN A 165 19.67 -13.66 11.65
C GLN A 165 20.56 -14.89 11.95
N PHE A 166 20.34 -16.00 11.24
CA PHE A 166 21.03 -17.26 11.49
C PHE A 166 22.08 -17.51 10.41
N ALA A 167 23.22 -18.11 10.81
CA ALA A 167 24.38 -18.31 9.94
C ALA A 167 24.16 -19.40 8.86
N ASP A 168 23.17 -20.25 9.04
CA ASP A 168 22.75 -21.29 8.09
C ASP A 168 21.79 -20.80 7.01
N GLU A 169 21.24 -19.59 7.19
CA GLU A 169 20.36 -18.95 6.22
C GLU A 169 21.18 -18.14 5.22
N LYS A 170 20.82 -18.22 3.94
CA LYS A 170 21.45 -17.43 2.88
C LYS A 170 20.65 -16.16 2.62
N PRO A 171 21.31 -14.98 2.57
CA PRO A 171 20.64 -13.75 2.15
C PRO A 171 20.01 -13.89 0.77
N MET A 172 18.77 -13.44 0.61
CA MET A 172 18.03 -13.47 -0.64
C MET A 172 17.45 -12.06 -0.89
N ASN A 173 17.61 -11.54 -2.11
CA ASN A 173 16.90 -10.33 -2.52
C ASN A 173 15.48 -10.69 -2.99
N PRO A 174 14.42 -10.38 -2.21
CA PRO A 174 13.05 -10.74 -2.57
C PRO A 174 12.53 -9.99 -3.81
N PHE A 175 13.20 -8.92 -4.23
CA PHE A 175 12.85 -8.10 -5.39
C PHE A 175 13.62 -8.50 -6.66
N ASP A 176 14.52 -9.46 -6.58
CA ASP A 176 15.21 -9.97 -7.75
C ASP A 176 14.28 -10.87 -8.57
N LEU A 177 14.26 -10.66 -9.92
CA LEU A 177 13.40 -11.43 -10.83
C LEU A 177 13.84 -12.89 -10.98
N TRP A 178 15.14 -13.17 -10.86
CA TRP A 178 15.71 -14.48 -11.11
C TRP A 178 15.98 -15.25 -9.81
N GLU A 179 16.65 -14.59 -8.86
CA GLU A 179 17.09 -15.23 -7.61
C GLU A 179 16.12 -15.03 -6.44
N GLY A 180 15.18 -14.11 -6.55
CA GLY A 180 14.15 -13.91 -5.54
C GLY A 180 13.16 -15.09 -5.48
N SER A 181 12.35 -15.17 -4.44
CA SER A 181 11.37 -16.24 -4.23
C SER A 181 9.93 -15.69 -4.18
N ASN A 182 8.98 -16.57 -4.50
CA ASN A 182 7.57 -16.25 -4.40
C ASN A 182 7.14 -16.14 -2.93
N PHE A 183 6.36 -15.12 -2.62
CA PHE A 183 5.88 -14.86 -1.28
C PHE A 183 4.43 -15.31 -1.11
N LYS A 184 4.19 -16.24 -0.18
CA LYS A 184 2.87 -16.73 0.21
C LYS A 184 2.27 -15.79 1.26
N ILE A 185 1.25 -15.07 0.88
CA ILE A 185 0.46 -14.24 1.80
C ILE A 185 -0.60 -15.13 2.42
N LYS A 186 -0.51 -15.33 3.74
CA LYS A 186 -1.48 -16.09 4.52
C LYS A 186 -2.13 -15.16 5.52
N ILE A 187 -3.44 -14.96 5.38
CA ILE A 187 -4.22 -14.10 6.26
C ILE A 187 -5.12 -14.98 7.11
N ARG A 188 -5.17 -14.69 8.39
CA ARG A 188 -6.14 -15.27 9.32
C ARG A 188 -6.73 -14.19 10.20
N ASN A 189 -7.95 -14.41 10.66
CA ASN A 189 -8.58 -13.56 11.65
C ASN A 189 -8.04 -13.91 13.06
N VAL A 190 -7.51 -12.91 13.75
CA VAL A 190 -7.13 -13.02 15.16
C VAL A 190 -7.76 -11.86 15.89
N GLU A 191 -8.71 -12.14 16.79
CA GLU A 191 -9.43 -11.13 17.59
C GLU A 191 -10.07 -10.01 16.74
N GLY A 192 -10.61 -10.35 15.58
CA GLY A 192 -11.24 -9.39 14.66
C GLY A 192 -10.28 -8.65 13.73
N TYR A 193 -8.98 -8.89 13.83
CA TYR A 193 -7.97 -8.23 12.99
C TYR A 193 -7.29 -9.20 12.02
N ARG A 194 -6.93 -8.68 10.83
CA ARG A 194 -6.12 -9.44 9.85
C ARG A 194 -4.71 -9.66 10.38
N ASN A 195 -4.31 -10.91 10.47
CA ASN A 195 -2.98 -11.32 10.91
C ASN A 195 -2.23 -12.00 9.77
N TYR A 196 -0.98 -11.57 9.51
CA TYR A 196 -0.11 -12.01 8.42
C TYR A 196 1.09 -12.84 8.91
N ASP A 197 1.14 -13.25 10.19
CA ASP A 197 2.30 -13.88 10.81
C ASP A 197 2.74 -15.17 10.12
N LYS A 198 1.79 -15.88 9.50
CA LYS A 198 2.04 -17.14 8.78
C LYS A 198 2.46 -16.97 7.33
N SER A 199 2.56 -15.71 6.85
CA SER A 199 3.10 -15.44 5.53
C SER A 199 4.59 -15.77 5.48
N GLU A 200 5.06 -16.32 4.35
CA GLU A 200 6.42 -16.83 4.21
C GLU A 200 6.86 -16.85 2.75
N PHE A 201 8.15 -16.89 2.50
CA PHE A 201 8.69 -17.19 1.19
C PHE A 201 8.52 -18.67 0.86
N ARG A 202 8.37 -18.98 -0.42
CA ARG A 202 8.34 -20.36 -0.91
C ARG A 202 9.77 -20.92 -0.87
N SER A 203 9.96 -22.13 -0.39
CA SER A 203 11.24 -22.82 -0.52
C SER A 203 11.57 -23.07 -2.00
N GLU A 204 12.85 -23.12 -2.34
CA GLU A 204 13.44 -22.98 -3.69
C GLU A 204 13.00 -23.96 -4.79
N GLU A 205 12.14 -24.92 -4.52
CA GLU A 205 11.84 -26.01 -5.48
C GLU A 205 11.07 -25.61 -6.76
N HIS A 206 10.63 -24.35 -6.95
CA HIS A 206 9.75 -23.98 -8.07
C HIS A 206 10.04 -22.64 -8.78
N THR A 207 11.28 -22.21 -8.87
CA THR A 207 11.67 -21.00 -9.63
C THR A 207 11.55 -21.19 -11.16
N SER A 208 11.50 -22.43 -11.65
CA SER A 208 11.50 -22.73 -13.09
C SER A 208 10.22 -22.37 -13.86
N GLU A 209 9.07 -22.28 -13.20
CA GLU A 209 7.79 -21.97 -13.90
C GLU A 209 7.65 -20.51 -14.32
N LEU A 210 8.20 -19.55 -13.56
CA LEU A 210 8.14 -18.13 -13.93
C LEU A 210 9.09 -17.77 -15.06
N GLN A 211 10.25 -18.40 -15.11
CA GLN A 211 11.21 -18.21 -16.18
C GLN A 211 10.63 -18.62 -17.54
N SER A 212 9.83 -19.67 -17.60
CA SER A 212 9.17 -20.11 -18.84
C SER A 212 8.05 -19.17 -19.30
N ARG A 213 7.36 -18.48 -18.38
CA ARG A 213 6.27 -17.54 -18.70
C ARG A 213 6.74 -16.14 -19.08
N LEU A 214 7.86 -15.68 -18.53
CA LEU A 214 8.45 -14.37 -18.87
C LEU A 214 9.20 -14.35 -20.20
N HIS A 215 9.51 -15.52 -20.78
CA HIS A 215 10.12 -15.64 -22.11
C HIS A 215 9.11 -15.57 -23.26
N LEU A 216 7.80 -15.42 -22.98
CA LEU A 216 6.72 -15.40 -23.95
C LEU A 216 6.07 -14.03 -24.14
N VAL A 217 6.71 -12.94 -23.67
CA VAL A 217 6.26 -11.55 -23.91
C VAL A 217 7.33 -10.76 -24.64
#